data_c3ddb08c75fa1972402b6cb326fdfbdc
#
_entry.id   c3ddb08c75fa1972402b6cb326fdfbdc
#
_cell.length_a   1.000
_cell.length_b   1.000
_cell.length_c   1.000
_cell.angle_alpha   90.00
_cell.angle_beta   90.00
_cell.angle_gamma   90.00
#
_symmetry.space_group_name_H-M   'P 1'
#
loop_
_entity.id
_entity.type
_entity.pdbx_description
1 polymer ?
#
loop_
_entity_poly.entity_id
_entity_poly.type
_entity_poly.pdbx_seq_one_letter_code
_entity_poly.pdbx_strand_id
1 'polypeptide(L)'
;MLRIPLETPGQKAAQAKLAEMNRRLATERDAARKAVAEKWAQEAKAGRILDRAKWDEFIGVGGPSTLRIPFQRLGDVAGIEGVKGEKEALSATVNTTAQAQRILTFTLPPRSVNLHPSPTAGVAAIWKAEHSGTVAVEASLMDADPACGDGFAWELRQGDIVLEKGKVENGGKSPLLKRSVTVREGEILLLCILPGGEYSCDTTTIAWKVGDRNLTADALANPGKGAFGPWRFADLGAIKRTPEMEAVISLWKSGDQTKALNLAAMLPPDQEEKGGFLPDSEAFLMPEAKASRDALEKERAALQAQIPATPQIANGIAEGGVPGSQHEGIHDVRVHRRGRYDNLGDIVPRGAPVVLGGGPLPITSGSGRRELGQWIASEKNPMTARVIANRIWQGHFGRGIVATPSNFGLLGEKPTHPELLDWLASRLIADGWSLKKLHLRIVTSDAYRQSSVPSKAALARDPDNRLLSRAPRLRLESEALRDSLLSVTGKLDRTSGGMAFRDLAIPRRTVYAMTIRSDRTGFGPLFDAADSTNSIEKRTISTVAPQALYLLNSPFALEQAQALAIRLRAHPGTDNDRIDYAYRLLYSRPPTAREITLGKSFLMQSGGDGWDAYAQVLLCANEFFYVD
;
A
#
# COMPACT_ATOMS: atom_id res chain seq x y z
N MET A 1 -5.42 19.82 3.49
CA MET A 1 -6.44 18.76 3.66
C MET A 1 -6.32 18.24 5.08
N LEU A 2 -7.39 18.25 5.86
CA LEU A 2 -7.38 17.76 7.24
C LEU A 2 -7.50 16.23 7.20
N ARG A 3 -6.60 15.53 7.89
CA ARG A 3 -6.69 14.06 8.09
C ARG A 3 -7.40 13.80 9.42
N ILE A 4 -8.58 13.24 9.35
CA ILE A 4 -9.42 12.95 10.51
C ILE A 4 -9.33 11.45 10.79
N PRO A 5 -8.74 11.00 11.90
CA PRO A 5 -8.73 9.60 12.26
C PRO A 5 -10.17 9.10 12.49
N LEU A 6 -10.52 8.02 11.85
CA LEU A 6 -11.80 7.33 12.05
C LEU A 6 -11.61 6.21 13.07
N GLU A 7 -11.55 6.56 14.33
CA GLU A 7 -11.36 5.62 15.42
C GLU A 7 -12.69 5.31 16.11
N THR A 8 -12.96 4.03 16.31
CA THR A 8 -14.09 3.60 17.12
C THR A 8 -13.81 3.86 18.63
N PRO A 9 -14.84 4.01 19.46
CA PRO A 9 -14.64 4.13 20.91
C PRO A 9 -13.81 2.99 21.51
N GLY A 10 -13.98 1.76 21.01
CA GLY A 10 -13.18 0.60 21.41
C GLY A 10 -11.71 0.71 21.03
N GLN A 11 -11.41 1.23 19.86
CA GLN A 11 -10.02 1.47 19.41
C GLN A 11 -9.34 2.54 20.25
N LYS A 12 -10.03 3.64 20.58
CA LYS A 12 -9.50 4.67 21.49
C LYS A 12 -9.21 4.12 22.88
N ALA A 13 -10.11 3.29 23.42
CA ALA A 13 -9.91 2.63 24.70
C ALA A 13 -8.72 1.66 24.67
N ALA A 14 -8.55 0.89 23.58
CA ALA A 14 -7.41 -0.01 23.39
C ALA A 14 -6.09 0.76 23.28
N GLN A 15 -6.06 1.87 22.55
CA GLN A 15 -4.87 2.75 22.45
C GLN A 15 -4.49 3.36 23.80
N ALA A 16 -5.47 3.83 24.58
CA ALA A 16 -5.22 4.38 25.92
C ALA A 16 -4.61 3.31 26.85
N LYS A 17 -5.17 2.08 26.84
CA LYS A 17 -4.62 0.96 27.60
C LYS A 17 -3.22 0.57 27.11
N LEU A 18 -2.98 0.56 25.80
CA LEU A 18 -1.67 0.28 25.22
C LEU A 18 -0.64 1.32 25.66
N ALA A 19 -1.00 2.60 25.68
CA ALA A 19 -0.12 3.68 26.15
C ALA A 19 0.21 3.55 27.64
N GLU A 20 -0.75 3.15 28.47
CA GLU A 20 -0.52 2.87 29.90
C GLU A 20 0.37 1.64 30.10
N MET A 21 0.13 0.57 29.35
CA MET A 21 0.93 -0.64 29.40
C MET A 21 2.38 -0.41 28.95
N ASN A 22 2.60 0.37 27.91
CA ASN A 22 3.95 0.77 27.48
C ASN A 22 4.68 1.55 28.59
N ARG A 23 3.98 2.41 29.33
CA ARG A 23 4.55 3.10 30.51
C ARG A 23 4.91 2.12 31.63
N ARG A 24 4.04 1.15 31.93
CA ARG A 24 4.32 0.12 32.93
C ARG A 24 5.51 -0.74 32.55
N LEU A 25 5.56 -1.21 31.30
CA LEU A 25 6.71 -1.97 30.75
C LEU A 25 8.02 -1.18 30.86
N ALA A 26 8.00 0.11 30.55
CA ALA A 26 9.17 0.97 30.72
C ALA A 26 9.60 1.05 32.19
N THR A 27 8.66 1.25 33.11
CA THR A 27 8.94 1.33 34.54
C THR A 27 9.50 0.02 35.10
N GLU A 28 8.92 -1.13 34.72
CA GLU A 28 9.42 -2.45 35.17
C GLU A 28 10.79 -2.77 34.56
N ARG A 29 11.04 -2.40 33.30
CA ARG A 29 12.33 -2.49 32.66
C ARG A 29 13.39 -1.69 33.41
N ASP A 30 13.07 -0.44 33.76
CA ASP A 30 13.97 0.45 34.52
C ASP A 30 14.30 -0.11 35.90
N ALA A 31 13.29 -0.60 36.61
CA ALA A 31 13.49 -1.23 37.92
C ALA A 31 14.35 -2.48 37.83
N ALA A 32 14.14 -3.34 36.83
CA ALA A 32 14.93 -4.54 36.58
C ALA A 32 16.39 -4.20 36.26
N ARG A 33 16.62 -3.18 35.42
CA ARG A 33 17.97 -2.69 35.08
C ARG A 33 18.71 -2.17 36.29
N LYS A 34 18.04 -1.35 37.09
CA LYS A 34 18.63 -0.83 38.32
C LYS A 34 19.05 -1.94 39.27
N ALA A 35 18.19 -2.95 39.46
CA ALA A 35 18.51 -4.11 40.29
C ALA A 35 19.69 -4.92 39.76
N VAL A 36 19.79 -5.12 38.44
CA VAL A 36 20.95 -5.79 37.80
C VAL A 36 22.20 -4.97 37.96
N ALA A 37 22.15 -3.65 37.76
CA ALA A 37 23.30 -2.76 37.91
C ALA A 37 23.82 -2.73 39.35
N GLU A 38 22.91 -2.67 40.33
CA GLU A 38 23.25 -2.73 41.76
C GLU A 38 23.93 -4.07 42.12
N LYS A 39 23.40 -5.19 41.61
CA LYS A 39 24.01 -6.52 41.79
C LYS A 39 25.41 -6.58 41.20
N TRP A 40 25.60 -6.08 39.99
CA TRP A 40 26.91 -6.04 39.34
C TRP A 40 27.91 -5.15 40.08
N ALA A 41 27.49 -4.00 40.58
CA ALA A 41 28.32 -3.13 41.39
C ALA A 41 28.74 -3.80 42.70
N GLN A 42 27.87 -4.60 43.32
CA GLN A 42 28.19 -5.37 44.52
C GLN A 42 29.22 -6.50 44.24
N GLU A 43 29.03 -7.24 43.15
CA GLU A 43 29.94 -8.30 42.71
C GLU A 43 31.32 -7.76 42.32
N ALA A 44 31.35 -6.60 41.63
CA ALA A 44 32.61 -5.92 41.29
C ALA A 44 33.38 -5.45 42.54
N LYS A 45 32.67 -4.91 43.56
CA LYS A 45 33.29 -4.58 44.86
C LYS A 45 33.84 -5.78 45.59
N ALA A 46 33.27 -6.97 45.41
CA ALA A 46 33.73 -8.22 45.98
C ALA A 46 34.86 -8.88 45.16
N GLY A 47 35.37 -8.21 44.13
CA GLY A 47 36.42 -8.74 43.25
C GLY A 47 35.96 -9.85 42.29
N ARG A 48 34.64 -10.08 42.21
CA ARG A 48 34.05 -11.07 41.32
C ARG A 48 33.46 -10.34 40.10
N ILE A 49 34.20 -10.34 39.01
CA ILE A 49 33.72 -9.78 37.73
C ILE A 49 32.92 -10.87 37.02
N LEU A 50 31.61 -10.72 37.01
CA LEU A 50 30.73 -11.57 36.25
C LEU A 50 31.00 -11.31 34.76
N ASP A 51 31.62 -12.28 34.09
CA ASP A 51 31.79 -12.39 32.65
C ASP A 51 32.31 -11.11 31.97
N ARG A 52 33.63 -10.86 32.07
CA ARG A 52 34.31 -9.73 31.47
C ARG A 52 34.08 -9.67 29.95
N ALA A 53 33.97 -10.80 29.29
CA ALA A 53 33.74 -10.86 27.86
C ALA A 53 32.37 -10.29 27.47
N LYS A 54 31.31 -10.56 28.26
CA LYS A 54 29.96 -9.96 28.05
C LYS A 54 29.94 -8.48 28.34
N TRP A 55 30.69 -8.03 29.36
CA TRP A 55 30.81 -6.61 29.66
C TRP A 55 31.61 -5.85 28.61
N ASP A 56 32.68 -6.43 28.09
CA ASP A 56 33.48 -5.90 26.99
C ASP A 56 32.65 -5.84 25.69
N GLU A 57 31.83 -6.85 25.40
CA GLU A 57 30.87 -6.84 24.30
C GLU A 57 29.81 -5.74 24.46
N PHE A 58 29.37 -5.54 25.66
CA PHE A 58 28.36 -4.57 26.06
C PHE A 58 28.87 -3.10 26.01
N ILE A 59 30.08 -2.83 26.46
CA ILE A 59 30.71 -1.51 26.38
C ILE A 59 31.28 -1.24 24.97
N GLY A 60 31.32 -2.26 24.10
CA GLY A 60 31.94 -2.16 22.79
C GLY A 60 33.46 -2.08 22.84
N VAL A 61 34.08 -2.63 23.89
CA VAL A 61 35.53 -2.81 23.97
C VAL A 61 35.90 -3.96 23.05
N GLY A 62 36.57 -3.68 21.92
CA GLY A 62 36.96 -4.69 20.92
C GLY A 62 36.21 -4.58 19.60
N GLY A 63 35.19 -3.73 19.51
CA GLY A 63 34.49 -3.37 18.28
C GLY A 63 34.37 -1.85 18.12
N PRO A 64 34.06 -1.36 16.92
CA PRO A 64 33.68 0.03 16.78
C PRO A 64 32.50 0.30 17.68
N SER A 65 32.66 1.31 18.46
CA SER A 65 31.73 1.74 19.51
C SER A 65 30.34 2.21 19.01
N THR A 66 29.95 1.86 17.82
CA THR A 66 28.91 2.51 17.05
C THR A 66 27.96 1.54 16.34
N LEU A 67 27.98 0.25 16.65
CA LEU A 67 27.33 -0.75 15.83
C LEU A 67 26.09 -1.34 16.48
N ARG A 68 25.02 -0.54 16.60
CA ARG A 68 23.67 -1.07 16.74
C ARG A 68 22.79 -0.47 15.65
N ILE A 69 22.24 -1.36 14.86
CA ILE A 69 21.21 -0.97 13.91
C ILE A 69 19.96 -1.77 14.26
N PRO A 70 18.83 -1.13 14.53
CA PRO A 70 17.54 -1.74 14.31
C PRO A 70 17.33 -1.77 12.80
N PHE A 71 17.83 -2.79 12.12
CA PHE A 71 17.45 -3.06 10.75
C PHE A 71 16.02 -3.57 10.71
N GLN A 72 15.15 -2.84 10.06
CA GLN A 72 13.85 -3.36 9.66
C GLN A 72 14.04 -4.25 8.43
N ARG A 73 13.34 -5.39 8.40
CA ARG A 73 13.31 -6.26 7.23
C ARG A 73 12.83 -5.47 6.02
N LEU A 74 13.51 -5.59 4.88
CA LEU A 74 13.01 -5.08 3.61
C LEU A 74 11.69 -5.81 3.30
N GLY A 75 10.63 -5.07 2.91
CA GLY A 75 9.36 -5.65 2.51
C GLY A 75 9.53 -6.60 1.32
N ASP A 76 8.58 -7.52 1.14
CA ASP A 76 8.64 -8.62 0.17
C ASP A 76 8.87 -8.12 -1.28
N VAL A 77 10.11 -8.12 -1.68
CA VAL A 77 10.50 -8.10 -3.09
C VAL A 77 10.95 -9.53 -3.41
N ALA A 78 10.26 -10.20 -4.32
CA ALA A 78 10.51 -11.60 -4.63
C ALA A 78 12.00 -11.85 -4.98
N GLY A 79 12.67 -12.69 -4.20
CA GLY A 79 14.06 -13.07 -4.40
C GLY A 79 15.10 -12.06 -3.92
N ILE A 80 14.70 -10.98 -3.24
CA ILE A 80 15.60 -10.04 -2.58
C ILE A 80 15.29 -10.05 -1.09
N GLU A 81 16.29 -10.35 -0.31
CA GLU A 81 16.22 -10.28 1.13
C GLU A 81 17.17 -9.22 1.64
N GLY A 82 16.89 -8.64 2.80
CA GLY A 82 17.77 -7.64 3.34
C GLY A 82 17.19 -6.87 4.50
N VAL A 83 17.94 -5.89 4.91
CA VAL A 83 17.67 -5.01 6.03
C VAL A 83 17.89 -3.58 5.58
N LYS A 84 17.08 -2.66 6.12
CA LYS A 84 17.18 -1.23 5.87
C LYS A 84 17.17 -0.45 7.18
N GLY A 85 17.84 0.69 7.20
CA GLY A 85 17.79 1.62 8.33
C GLY A 85 16.40 2.27 8.48
N GLU A 86 16.11 2.80 9.66
CA GLU A 86 14.84 3.52 9.93
C GLU A 86 14.72 4.83 9.16
N LYS A 87 15.82 5.46 8.88
CA LYS A 87 15.89 6.75 8.17
C LYS A 87 16.85 6.62 6.98
N GLU A 88 16.42 7.18 5.85
CA GLU A 88 17.21 7.28 4.63
C GLU A 88 17.42 5.94 3.87
N ALA A 89 18.19 6.00 2.78
CA ALA A 89 18.34 4.88 1.84
C ALA A 89 19.29 3.77 2.31
N LEU A 90 19.83 3.84 3.53
CA LEU A 90 20.82 2.88 4.05
C LEU A 90 20.26 1.47 4.06
N SER A 91 20.94 0.55 3.40
CA SER A 91 20.48 -0.84 3.31
C SER A 91 21.63 -1.83 3.10
N ALA A 92 21.36 -3.07 3.50
CA ALA A 92 22.16 -4.24 3.11
C ALA A 92 21.20 -5.27 2.50
N THR A 93 21.43 -5.68 1.26
CA THR A 93 20.55 -6.54 0.50
C THR A 93 21.28 -7.77 -0.05
N VAL A 94 20.54 -8.87 -0.17
CA VAL A 94 21.03 -10.11 -0.76
C VAL A 94 20.09 -10.50 -1.90
N ASN A 95 20.61 -10.55 -3.12
CA ASN A 95 19.88 -11.15 -4.24
C ASN A 95 20.07 -12.66 -4.19
N THR A 96 19.02 -13.38 -3.81
CA THR A 96 19.04 -14.85 -3.68
C THR A 96 18.80 -15.56 -5.01
N THR A 97 18.40 -14.86 -6.06
CA THR A 97 18.04 -15.44 -7.36
C THR A 97 19.25 -15.66 -8.27
N ALA A 98 19.08 -16.53 -9.25
CA ALA A 98 20.07 -16.75 -10.33
C ALA A 98 20.04 -15.69 -11.43
N GLN A 99 19.15 -14.69 -11.31
CA GLN A 99 18.99 -13.60 -12.28
C GLN A 99 19.29 -12.25 -11.64
N ALA A 100 19.73 -11.29 -12.47
CA ALA A 100 19.86 -9.91 -12.02
C ALA A 100 18.48 -9.33 -11.69
N GLN A 101 18.37 -8.63 -10.56
CA GLN A 101 17.13 -8.02 -10.10
C GLN A 101 17.26 -6.49 -10.16
N ARG A 102 16.31 -5.85 -10.84
CA ARG A 102 16.27 -4.39 -10.93
C ARG A 102 15.41 -3.82 -9.80
N ILE A 103 16.00 -2.91 -9.03
CA ILE A 103 15.30 -2.14 -7.98
C ILE A 103 15.47 -0.66 -8.29
N LEU A 104 14.36 0.04 -8.55
CA LEU A 104 14.38 1.47 -8.91
C LEU A 104 15.35 1.74 -10.07
N THR A 105 16.50 2.35 -9.80
CA THR A 105 17.52 2.76 -10.77
C THR A 105 18.65 1.74 -10.93
N PHE A 106 18.91 0.92 -9.92
CA PHE A 106 20.07 0.02 -9.88
C PHE A 106 19.71 -1.45 -10.13
N THR A 107 20.72 -2.23 -10.52
CA THR A 107 20.58 -3.65 -10.83
C THR A 107 21.47 -4.47 -9.91
N LEU A 108 20.86 -5.29 -9.05
CA LEU A 108 21.58 -6.21 -8.17
C LEU A 108 22.03 -7.43 -8.98
N PRO A 109 23.34 -7.74 -9.04
CA PRO A 109 23.82 -8.94 -9.72
C PRO A 109 23.20 -10.23 -9.13
N PRO A 110 23.15 -11.32 -9.92
CA PRO A 110 22.71 -12.62 -9.43
C PRO A 110 23.52 -13.08 -8.23
N ARG A 111 22.85 -13.66 -7.23
CA ARG A 111 23.49 -14.25 -6.04
C ARG A 111 24.56 -13.34 -5.42
N SER A 112 24.17 -12.11 -5.10
CA SER A 112 25.09 -11.07 -4.61
C SER A 112 24.66 -10.51 -3.27
N VAL A 113 25.65 -10.02 -2.50
CA VAL A 113 25.44 -9.18 -1.32
C VAL A 113 25.79 -7.74 -1.69
N ASN A 114 24.90 -6.82 -1.35
CA ASN A 114 25.01 -5.43 -1.75
C ASN A 114 24.77 -4.52 -0.56
N LEU A 115 25.59 -3.48 -0.44
CA LEU A 115 25.53 -2.45 0.59
C LEU A 115 25.24 -1.10 -0.04
N HIS A 116 24.37 -0.31 0.60
CA HIS A 116 24.07 1.05 0.17
C HIS A 116 24.20 2.00 1.38
N PRO A 117 25.12 2.96 1.36
CA PRO A 117 25.28 3.94 2.43
C PRO A 117 24.12 4.96 2.44
N SER A 118 23.99 5.71 3.52
CA SER A 118 23.14 6.90 3.59
C SER A 118 23.93 8.18 3.29
N PRO A 119 23.25 9.35 3.13
CA PRO A 119 23.95 10.63 2.93
C PRO A 119 24.91 10.98 4.04
N THR A 120 24.66 10.51 5.25
CA THR A 120 25.36 10.93 6.46
C THR A 120 26.10 9.80 7.16
N ALA A 121 25.91 8.55 6.71
CA ALA A 121 26.49 7.38 7.36
C ALA A 121 26.88 6.29 6.36
N GLY A 122 28.01 5.67 6.58
CA GLY A 122 28.44 4.48 5.87
C GLY A 122 27.70 3.23 6.35
N VAL A 123 27.85 2.14 5.62
CA VAL A 123 27.37 0.80 5.96
C VAL A 123 28.52 -0.19 5.99
N ALA A 124 28.50 -1.14 6.90
CA ALA A 124 29.54 -2.16 7.00
C ALA A 124 28.98 -3.57 7.00
N ALA A 125 29.69 -4.48 6.35
CA ALA A 125 29.64 -5.90 6.67
C ALA A 125 30.67 -6.19 7.76
N ILE A 126 30.31 -7.04 8.73
CA ILE A 126 31.10 -7.38 9.90
C ILE A 126 31.29 -8.89 9.97
N TRP A 127 32.52 -9.29 10.18
CA TRP A 127 32.88 -10.65 10.52
C TRP A 127 33.41 -10.71 11.96
N LYS A 128 32.93 -11.66 12.77
CA LYS A 128 33.41 -11.88 14.15
C LYS A 128 34.26 -13.14 14.20
N ALA A 129 35.43 -13.03 14.78
CA ALA A 129 36.36 -14.16 14.96
C ALA A 129 35.78 -15.19 15.93
N GLU A 130 35.65 -16.44 15.49
CA GLU A 130 35.21 -17.57 16.31
C GLU A 130 36.35 -18.11 17.16
N HIS A 131 37.62 -17.91 16.70
CA HIS A 131 38.83 -18.36 17.39
C HIS A 131 39.96 -17.35 17.17
N SER A 132 40.95 -17.34 18.09
CA SER A 132 42.17 -16.53 17.93
C SER A 132 43.09 -17.16 16.89
N GLY A 133 43.72 -16.35 16.02
CA GLY A 133 44.63 -16.82 15.00
C GLY A 133 44.88 -15.82 13.88
N THR A 134 45.65 -16.21 12.88
CA THR A 134 45.87 -15.41 11.68
C THR A 134 44.93 -15.89 10.57
N VAL A 135 44.10 -15.01 10.05
CA VAL A 135 43.14 -15.30 8.98
C VAL A 135 43.50 -14.57 7.70
N ALA A 136 43.31 -15.25 6.57
CA ALA A 136 43.43 -14.59 5.26
C ALA A 136 42.14 -13.83 4.95
N VAL A 137 42.25 -12.60 4.53
CA VAL A 137 41.16 -11.71 4.14
C VAL A 137 41.26 -11.44 2.65
N GLU A 138 40.19 -11.74 1.91
CA GLU A 138 40.06 -11.40 0.49
C GLU A 138 38.74 -10.64 0.29
N ALA A 139 38.81 -9.47 -0.38
CA ALA A 139 37.61 -8.70 -0.71
C ALA A 139 37.69 -8.11 -2.12
N SER A 140 36.55 -8.01 -2.78
CA SER A 140 36.39 -7.21 -3.98
C SER A 140 35.07 -6.47 -3.95
N LEU A 141 35.09 -5.24 -4.42
CA LEU A 141 33.98 -4.29 -4.35
C LEU A 141 33.69 -3.80 -5.77
N MET A 142 32.43 -3.67 -6.13
CA MET A 142 32.01 -3.22 -7.45
C MET A 142 30.81 -2.29 -7.29
N ASP A 143 30.83 -1.20 -8.00
CA ASP A 143 29.66 -0.33 -8.09
C ASP A 143 28.55 -1.03 -8.89
N ALA A 144 27.39 -1.17 -8.28
CA ALA A 144 26.23 -1.84 -8.85
C ALA A 144 25.24 -0.87 -9.53
N ASP A 145 25.46 0.44 -9.42
CA ASP A 145 24.58 1.47 -9.99
C ASP A 145 25.38 2.56 -10.74
N PRO A 146 25.92 2.23 -11.89
CA PRO A 146 26.74 3.18 -12.67
C PRO A 146 25.92 4.29 -13.35
N ALA A 147 24.61 4.38 -13.11
CA ALA A 147 23.73 5.35 -13.77
C ALA A 147 23.88 6.77 -13.23
N CYS A 148 24.34 6.94 -12.00
CA CYS A 148 24.58 8.22 -11.32
C CYS A 148 25.58 8.04 -10.17
N GLY A 149 25.89 9.11 -9.44
CA GLY A 149 26.86 9.08 -8.33
C GLY A 149 28.29 9.37 -8.76
N ASP A 150 29.18 9.49 -7.78
CA ASP A 150 30.62 9.73 -7.96
C ASP A 150 31.49 8.56 -7.48
N GLY A 151 30.85 7.38 -7.27
CA GLY A 151 31.45 6.19 -6.70
C GLY A 151 31.53 6.26 -5.18
N PHE A 152 32.20 5.32 -4.56
CA PHE A 152 32.22 5.17 -3.10
C PHE A 152 33.64 5.05 -2.54
N ALA A 153 33.81 5.45 -1.27
CA ALA A 153 35.00 5.13 -0.51
C ALA A 153 34.78 3.87 0.33
N TRP A 154 35.85 3.14 0.61
CA TRP A 154 35.78 1.93 1.42
C TRP A 154 36.95 1.82 2.39
N GLU A 155 36.72 1.12 3.49
CA GLU A 155 37.76 0.81 4.48
C GLU A 155 37.60 -0.63 4.98
N LEU A 156 38.74 -1.34 5.10
CA LEU A 156 38.85 -2.56 5.89
C LEU A 156 39.38 -2.18 7.26
N ARG A 157 38.66 -2.54 8.30
CA ARG A 157 39.00 -2.22 9.69
C ARG A 157 39.10 -3.47 10.56
N GLN A 158 39.97 -3.41 11.56
CA GLN A 158 39.98 -4.32 12.71
C GLN A 158 39.58 -3.49 13.94
N GLY A 159 38.34 -3.65 14.38
CA GLY A 159 37.76 -2.72 15.34
C GLY A 159 37.76 -1.28 14.83
N ASP A 160 38.41 -0.38 15.56
CA ASP A 160 38.57 1.03 15.18
C ASP A 160 39.80 1.29 14.31
N ILE A 161 40.66 0.30 14.09
CA ILE A 161 41.92 0.45 13.35
C ILE A 161 41.65 0.23 11.86
N VAL A 162 41.90 1.25 11.04
CA VAL A 162 41.88 1.16 9.58
C VAL A 162 43.09 0.36 9.12
N LEU A 163 42.87 -0.80 8.56
CA LEU A 163 43.94 -1.66 8.01
C LEU A 163 44.26 -1.30 6.57
N GLU A 164 43.25 -0.94 5.79
CA GLU A 164 43.36 -0.55 4.39
C GLU A 164 42.14 0.26 3.97
N LYS A 165 42.30 1.16 3.00
CA LYS A 165 41.23 2.00 2.46
C LYS A 165 41.48 2.36 1.00
N GLY A 166 40.40 2.71 0.30
CA GLY A 166 40.47 3.14 -1.09
C GLY A 166 39.19 3.82 -1.56
N LYS A 167 39.19 4.18 -2.83
CA LYS A 167 38.04 4.73 -3.54
C LYS A 167 37.78 3.91 -4.81
N VAL A 168 36.54 3.76 -5.19
CA VAL A 168 36.08 3.16 -6.45
C VAL A 168 35.29 4.22 -7.18
N GLU A 169 35.71 4.52 -8.41
CA GLU A 169 35.00 5.47 -9.29
C GLU A 169 33.67 4.87 -9.76
N ASN A 170 32.74 5.74 -10.17
CA ASN A 170 31.42 5.33 -10.67
C ASN A 170 31.53 4.26 -11.78
N GLY A 171 30.79 3.17 -11.64
CA GLY A 171 30.82 2.01 -12.51
C GLY A 171 32.09 1.16 -12.40
N GLY A 172 32.97 1.48 -11.48
CA GLY A 172 34.28 0.83 -11.30
C GLY A 172 34.24 -0.41 -10.40
N LYS A 173 35.43 -1.03 -10.30
CA LYS A 173 35.67 -2.18 -9.41
C LYS A 173 37.00 -1.98 -8.65
N SER A 174 37.02 -2.37 -7.39
CA SER A 174 38.25 -2.35 -6.61
C SER A 174 39.25 -3.38 -7.13
N PRO A 175 40.55 -3.18 -6.99
CA PRO A 175 41.52 -4.27 -7.00
C PRO A 175 41.13 -5.34 -5.98
N LEU A 176 41.54 -6.59 -6.24
CA LEU A 176 41.35 -7.66 -5.27
C LEU A 176 42.23 -7.40 -4.04
N LEU A 177 41.56 -7.05 -2.93
CA LEU A 177 42.22 -6.92 -1.64
C LEU A 177 42.62 -8.30 -1.12
N LYS A 178 43.89 -8.49 -0.73
CA LYS A 178 44.40 -9.70 -0.09
C LYS A 178 45.32 -9.33 1.07
N ARG A 179 44.95 -9.82 2.28
CA ARG A 179 45.70 -9.48 3.49
C ARG A 179 45.60 -10.63 4.51
N SER A 180 46.68 -10.85 5.29
CA SER A 180 46.64 -11.67 6.49
C SER A 180 46.47 -10.77 7.73
N VAL A 181 45.50 -11.10 8.56
CA VAL A 181 45.15 -10.35 9.78
C VAL A 181 45.16 -11.28 10.96
N THR A 182 45.87 -10.89 12.02
CA THR A 182 45.85 -11.62 13.29
C THR A 182 44.70 -11.12 14.14
N VAL A 183 43.82 -12.01 14.54
CA VAL A 183 42.61 -11.70 15.31
C VAL A 183 42.58 -12.52 16.60
N ARG A 184 41.92 -11.98 17.63
CA ARG A 184 41.58 -12.73 18.85
C ARG A 184 40.13 -13.21 18.74
N GLU A 185 39.81 -14.27 19.47
CA GLU A 185 38.41 -14.71 19.59
C GLU A 185 37.51 -13.56 20.05
N GLY A 186 36.35 -13.37 19.35
CA GLY A 186 35.43 -12.29 19.58
C GLY A 186 35.77 -10.98 18.89
N GLU A 187 36.98 -10.82 18.36
CA GLU A 187 37.41 -9.63 17.66
C GLU A 187 36.71 -9.51 16.28
N ILE A 188 36.46 -8.27 15.82
CA ILE A 188 35.72 -8.05 14.60
C ILE A 188 36.57 -7.40 13.51
N LEU A 189 36.32 -7.85 12.28
CA LEU A 189 36.75 -7.20 11.06
C LEU A 189 35.52 -6.55 10.40
N LEU A 190 35.71 -5.37 9.83
CA LEU A 190 34.67 -4.62 9.14
C LEU A 190 35.12 -4.28 7.73
N LEU A 191 34.24 -4.52 6.77
CA LEU A 191 34.33 -3.98 5.42
C LEU A 191 33.29 -2.88 5.29
N CYS A 192 33.78 -1.63 5.33
CA CYS A 192 32.96 -0.42 5.38
C CYS A 192 32.81 0.18 4.00
N ILE A 193 31.59 0.57 3.63
CA ILE A 193 31.28 1.38 2.46
C ILE A 193 30.85 2.75 2.97
N LEU A 194 31.54 3.78 2.55
CA LEU A 194 31.32 5.15 2.96
C LEU A 194 30.69 5.93 1.80
N PRO A 195 29.78 6.89 2.07
CA PRO A 195 29.19 7.69 1.01
C PRO A 195 30.27 8.50 0.28
N GLY A 196 30.08 8.68 -1.03
CA GLY A 196 30.81 9.64 -1.85
C GLY A 196 30.36 11.09 -1.60
N GLY A 197 30.64 11.98 -2.53
CA GLY A 197 30.09 13.34 -2.52
C GLY A 197 28.59 13.36 -2.82
N GLU A 198 28.14 12.44 -3.68
CA GLU A 198 26.73 12.21 -3.99
C GLU A 198 26.38 10.72 -3.73
N TYR A 199 25.59 10.46 -2.68
CA TYR A 199 25.28 9.11 -2.22
C TYR A 199 24.21 8.37 -3.06
N SER A 200 23.56 9.07 -3.99
CA SER A 200 22.30 8.62 -4.62
C SER A 200 22.46 7.42 -5.52
N CYS A 201 23.60 6.90 -5.81
CA CYS A 201 23.81 5.69 -6.60
C CYS A 201 24.98 4.84 -6.08
N ASP A 202 25.31 4.95 -4.82
CA ASP A 202 26.47 4.27 -4.23
C ASP A 202 26.19 2.81 -3.80
N THR A 203 25.31 2.11 -4.53
CA THR A 203 25.06 0.68 -4.25
C THR A 203 26.27 -0.14 -4.63
N THR A 204 26.90 -0.76 -3.65
CA THR A 204 28.13 -1.53 -3.80
C THR A 204 27.88 -3.02 -3.65
N THR A 205 28.17 -3.81 -4.68
CA THR A 205 28.26 -5.26 -4.59
C THR A 205 29.57 -5.64 -3.93
N ILE A 206 29.50 -6.46 -2.89
CA ILE A 206 30.67 -6.94 -2.16
C ILE A 206 30.82 -8.47 -2.28
N ALA A 207 32.06 -8.91 -2.50
CA ALA A 207 32.47 -10.29 -2.31
C ALA A 207 33.56 -10.28 -1.25
N TRP A 208 33.33 -10.92 -0.10
CA TRP A 208 34.22 -10.91 1.04
C TRP A 208 34.42 -12.29 1.62
N LYS A 209 35.68 -12.68 1.78
CA LYS A 209 36.08 -13.96 2.36
C LYS A 209 37.06 -13.71 3.51
N VAL A 210 36.86 -14.40 4.62
CA VAL A 210 37.75 -14.37 5.78
C VAL A 210 38.01 -15.81 6.23
N GLY A 211 39.26 -16.27 6.09
CA GLY A 211 39.58 -17.66 6.31
C GLY A 211 38.84 -18.59 5.35
N ASP A 212 38.12 -19.54 5.88
CA ASP A 212 37.24 -20.47 5.16
C ASP A 212 35.82 -19.96 4.95
N ARG A 213 35.45 -18.86 5.59
CA ARG A 213 34.12 -18.24 5.51
C ARG A 213 33.96 -17.31 4.30
N ASN A 214 32.83 -17.39 3.64
CA ASN A 214 32.49 -16.57 2.50
C ASN A 214 31.12 -15.90 2.73
N LEU A 215 31.10 -14.57 2.82
CA LEU A 215 29.90 -13.79 3.10
C LEU A 215 28.74 -14.10 2.15
N THR A 216 29.00 -14.15 0.86
CA THR A 216 27.94 -14.41 -0.14
C THR A 216 27.39 -15.82 -0.01
N ALA A 217 28.24 -16.83 0.17
CA ALA A 217 27.80 -18.21 0.35
C ALA A 217 26.99 -18.39 1.64
N ASP A 218 27.45 -17.81 2.74
CA ASP A 218 26.78 -17.87 4.04
C ASP A 218 25.43 -17.11 4.01
N ALA A 219 25.37 -15.96 3.33
CA ALA A 219 24.15 -15.19 3.15
C ALA A 219 23.09 -15.93 2.31
N LEU A 220 23.50 -16.59 1.24
CA LEU A 220 22.60 -17.38 0.39
C LEU A 220 22.10 -18.67 1.07
N ALA A 221 22.88 -19.24 1.99
CA ALA A 221 22.47 -20.42 2.75
C ALA A 221 21.47 -20.10 3.87
N ASN A 222 21.39 -18.85 4.34
CA ASN A 222 20.56 -18.42 5.47
C ASN A 222 19.78 -17.13 5.16
N PRO A 223 18.92 -17.11 4.14
CA PRO A 223 18.19 -15.92 3.78
C PRO A 223 17.25 -15.46 4.92
N GLY A 224 17.04 -14.15 5.03
CA GLY A 224 16.02 -13.54 5.91
C GLY A 224 16.37 -13.37 7.39
N LYS A 225 17.56 -13.73 7.84
CA LYS A 225 17.91 -13.67 9.28
C LYS A 225 18.73 -12.45 9.71
N GLY A 226 19.17 -11.59 8.78
CA GLY A 226 20.00 -10.40 9.08
C GLY A 226 21.35 -10.70 9.73
N ALA A 227 21.61 -11.97 10.02
CA ALA A 227 22.83 -12.51 10.61
C ALA A 227 23.12 -13.87 9.98
N PHE A 228 24.29 -14.03 9.36
CA PHE A 228 24.66 -15.16 8.54
C PHE A 228 25.91 -15.83 9.10
N GLY A 229 25.74 -16.68 10.10
CA GLY A 229 26.88 -17.24 10.82
C GLY A 229 27.69 -16.16 11.55
N PRO A 230 29.01 -16.00 11.28
CA PRO A 230 29.85 -14.97 11.90
C PRO A 230 29.61 -13.55 11.35
N TRP A 231 28.74 -13.40 10.34
CA TRP A 231 28.52 -12.15 9.64
C TRP A 231 27.37 -11.34 10.22
N ARG A 232 27.51 -10.02 10.20
CA ARG A 232 26.48 -9.01 10.56
C ARG A 232 26.60 -7.83 9.62
N PHE A 233 25.57 -7.00 9.57
CA PHE A 233 25.62 -5.72 8.87
C PHE A 233 25.44 -4.58 9.87
N ALA A 234 26.01 -3.43 9.56
CA ALA A 234 26.03 -2.30 10.49
C ALA A 234 26.02 -0.95 9.81
N ASP A 235 25.36 0.02 10.46
CA ASP A 235 25.42 1.46 10.16
C ASP A 235 26.67 2.06 10.84
N LEU A 236 27.41 2.85 10.11
CA LEU A 236 28.58 3.58 10.62
C LEU A 236 28.22 5.00 11.06
N GLY A 237 26.93 5.32 11.18
CA GLY A 237 26.45 6.57 11.75
C GLY A 237 26.87 6.72 13.20
N ALA A 238 27.39 7.88 13.57
CA ALA A 238 27.81 8.15 14.92
C ALA A 238 26.64 8.04 15.90
N ILE A 239 26.63 7.02 16.77
CA ILE A 239 25.87 7.09 18.02
C ILE A 239 26.44 8.29 18.78
N LYS A 240 25.63 9.34 18.99
CA LYS A 240 26.02 10.46 19.83
C LYS A 240 26.14 9.93 21.25
N ARG A 241 27.35 9.66 21.69
CA ARG A 241 27.63 9.33 23.08
C ARG A 241 27.48 10.59 23.92
N THR A 242 26.84 10.44 25.06
CA THR A 242 26.86 11.53 26.05
C THR A 242 28.22 11.56 26.77
N PRO A 243 28.61 12.71 27.36
CA PRO A 243 29.84 12.77 28.14
C PRO A 243 29.90 11.73 29.27
N GLU A 244 28.75 11.36 29.83
CA GLU A 244 28.63 10.35 30.88
C GLU A 244 28.93 8.93 30.32
N MET A 245 28.45 8.62 29.11
CA MET A 245 28.79 7.35 28.43
C MET A 245 30.28 7.25 28.12
N GLU A 246 30.88 8.33 27.64
CA GLU A 246 32.34 8.40 27.42
C GLU A 246 33.11 8.21 28.73
N ALA A 247 32.65 8.77 29.85
CA ALA A 247 33.25 8.61 31.16
C ALA A 247 33.20 7.13 31.63
N VAL A 248 32.07 6.42 31.43
CA VAL A 248 31.98 4.99 31.75
C VAL A 248 32.98 4.17 30.94
N ILE A 249 33.08 4.40 29.63
CA ILE A 249 34.02 3.72 28.75
C ILE A 249 35.46 3.99 29.18
N SER A 250 35.78 5.23 29.46
CA SER A 250 37.12 5.64 29.91
C SER A 250 37.51 4.97 31.24
N LEU A 251 36.61 4.95 32.22
CA LEU A 251 36.81 4.27 33.50
C LEU A 251 36.99 2.75 33.32
N TRP A 252 36.21 2.15 32.44
CA TRP A 252 36.36 0.73 32.14
C TRP A 252 37.74 0.41 31.49
N LYS A 253 38.10 1.18 30.48
CA LYS A 253 39.40 1.04 29.78
C LYS A 253 40.59 1.30 30.68
N SER A 254 40.48 2.19 31.68
CA SER A 254 41.54 2.47 32.67
C SER A 254 41.66 1.40 33.76
N GLY A 255 40.75 0.43 33.80
CA GLY A 255 40.77 -0.64 34.81
C GLY A 255 39.96 -0.34 36.08
N ASP A 256 39.34 0.84 36.21
CA ASP A 256 38.48 1.19 37.34
C ASP A 256 37.02 0.72 37.11
N GLN A 257 36.88 -0.61 37.01
CA GLN A 257 35.63 -1.25 36.65
C GLN A 257 34.52 -0.98 37.68
N THR A 258 34.85 -0.84 38.95
CA THR A 258 33.88 -0.53 40.02
C THR A 258 33.23 0.84 39.81
N LYS A 259 34.03 1.87 39.47
CA LYS A 259 33.48 3.21 39.18
C LYS A 259 32.70 3.23 37.87
N ALA A 260 33.18 2.53 36.84
CA ALA A 260 32.47 2.40 35.58
C ALA A 260 31.08 1.81 35.76
N LEU A 261 30.94 0.72 36.53
CA LEU A 261 29.65 0.07 36.83
C LEU A 261 28.71 0.98 37.64
N ASN A 262 29.25 1.65 38.66
CA ASN A 262 28.47 2.58 39.47
C ASN A 262 27.94 3.76 38.62
N LEU A 263 28.78 4.31 37.74
CA LEU A 263 28.38 5.40 36.86
C LEU A 263 27.37 4.92 35.81
N ALA A 264 27.55 3.75 35.21
CA ALA A 264 26.60 3.15 34.27
C ALA A 264 25.21 2.90 34.90
N ALA A 265 25.16 2.52 36.19
CA ALA A 265 23.92 2.34 36.92
C ALA A 265 23.13 3.63 37.17
N MET A 266 23.77 4.79 37.08
CA MET A 266 23.17 6.10 37.27
C MET A 266 22.67 6.74 35.97
N LEU A 267 22.96 6.13 34.80
CA LEU A 267 22.55 6.67 33.51
C LEU A 267 21.05 6.45 33.25
N PRO A 268 20.37 7.42 32.64
CA PRO A 268 18.97 7.30 32.31
C PRO A 268 18.69 6.14 31.34
N PRO A 269 17.58 5.42 31.52
CA PRO A 269 17.24 4.25 30.71
C PRO A 269 16.83 4.54 29.28
N ASP A 270 16.32 5.73 28.99
CA ASP A 270 15.91 6.19 27.66
C ASP A 270 17.07 6.38 26.67
N GLN A 271 18.30 6.22 27.15
CA GLN A 271 19.48 6.22 26.29
C GLN A 271 19.69 4.92 25.51
N GLU A 272 18.86 3.93 25.72
CA GLU A 272 18.94 2.64 25.04
C GLU A 272 18.59 2.71 23.54
N GLU A 273 17.59 3.47 23.16
CA GLU A 273 17.33 3.78 21.73
C GLU A 273 18.51 4.56 21.09
N LYS A 274 19.40 5.10 21.91
CA LYS A 274 20.59 5.86 21.55
C LYS A 274 21.92 5.18 21.90
N GLY A 275 21.90 3.90 22.24
CA GLY A 275 23.10 3.15 22.61
C GLY A 275 23.38 3.09 24.11
N GLY A 276 22.37 2.92 24.96
CA GLY A 276 22.49 2.75 26.41
C GLY A 276 23.36 1.58 26.84
N PHE A 277 23.82 1.62 28.12
CA PHE A 277 24.84 0.70 28.65
C PHE A 277 24.32 -0.64 29.15
N LEU A 278 23.03 -0.78 29.39
CA LEU A 278 22.50 -2.05 29.95
C LEU A 278 21.68 -2.79 28.88
N PRO A 279 22.10 -3.99 28.46
CA PRO A 279 21.36 -4.73 27.47
C PRO A 279 20.01 -5.15 28.02
N ASP A 280 18.99 -5.08 27.15
CA ASP A 280 17.67 -5.66 27.37
C ASP A 280 17.71 -7.19 27.12
N SER A 281 18.81 -7.81 27.52
CA SER A 281 18.98 -9.22 27.28
C SER A 281 18.30 -10.00 28.39
N GLU A 282 17.49 -10.96 28.01
CA GLU A 282 16.78 -11.86 28.93
C GLU A 282 17.71 -12.57 29.93
N ALA A 283 18.98 -12.75 29.54
CA ALA A 283 20.01 -13.41 30.37
C ALA A 283 20.33 -12.63 31.64
N PHE A 284 20.03 -11.33 31.70
CA PHE A 284 20.34 -10.46 32.84
C PHE A 284 19.13 -10.17 33.73
N LEU A 285 17.91 -10.51 33.29
CA LEU A 285 16.72 -10.30 34.10
C LEU A 285 16.57 -11.38 35.18
N MET A 286 16.23 -10.98 36.40
CA MET A 286 15.82 -11.93 37.44
C MET A 286 14.58 -12.69 36.95
N PRO A 287 14.42 -14.00 37.31
CA PRO A 287 13.31 -14.82 36.81
C PRO A 287 11.93 -14.22 37.03
N GLU A 288 11.71 -13.56 38.18
CA GLU A 288 10.45 -12.90 38.51
C GLU A 288 10.18 -11.67 37.64
N ALA A 289 11.20 -10.85 37.40
CA ALA A 289 11.10 -9.67 36.52
C ALA A 289 10.86 -10.09 35.07
N LYS A 290 11.47 -11.20 34.63
CA LYS A 290 11.25 -11.79 33.32
C LYS A 290 9.80 -12.26 33.16
N ALA A 291 9.25 -12.99 34.14
CA ALA A 291 7.89 -13.51 34.11
C ALA A 291 6.84 -12.36 34.06
N SER A 292 7.05 -11.29 34.87
CA SER A 292 6.20 -10.11 34.86
C SER A 292 6.21 -9.41 33.50
N ARG A 293 7.38 -9.20 32.93
CA ARG A 293 7.54 -8.59 31.61
C ARG A 293 6.86 -9.41 30.51
N ASP A 294 7.10 -10.73 30.49
CA ASP A 294 6.54 -11.61 29.46
C ASP A 294 5.00 -11.64 29.52
N ALA A 295 4.41 -11.55 30.72
CA ALA A 295 2.97 -11.41 30.89
C ALA A 295 2.45 -10.08 30.31
N LEU A 296 3.11 -8.96 30.60
CA LEU A 296 2.76 -7.64 30.09
C LEU A 296 2.94 -7.53 28.57
N GLU A 297 3.99 -8.12 28.02
CA GLU A 297 4.21 -8.15 26.56
C GLU A 297 3.16 -8.98 25.83
N LYS A 298 2.71 -10.08 26.41
CA LYS A 298 1.61 -10.88 25.86
C LYS A 298 0.30 -10.09 25.85
N GLU A 299 -0.01 -9.36 26.92
CA GLU A 299 -1.19 -8.50 26.99
C GLU A 299 -1.07 -7.32 26.02
N ARG A 300 0.10 -6.72 25.90
CA ARG A 300 0.39 -5.67 24.90
C ARG A 300 0.14 -6.15 23.49
N ALA A 301 0.65 -7.32 23.14
CA ALA A 301 0.46 -7.91 21.82
C ALA A 301 -1.04 -8.16 21.51
N ALA A 302 -1.81 -8.64 22.51
CA ALA A 302 -3.24 -8.84 22.36
C ALA A 302 -4.01 -7.51 22.18
N LEU A 303 -3.60 -6.43 22.84
CA LEU A 303 -4.17 -5.09 22.65
C LEU A 303 -3.76 -4.51 21.29
N GLN A 304 -2.50 -4.67 20.89
CA GLN A 304 -1.99 -4.22 19.60
C GLN A 304 -2.72 -4.86 18.42
N ALA A 305 -3.07 -6.15 18.54
CA ALA A 305 -3.84 -6.87 17.53
C ALA A 305 -5.28 -6.30 17.32
N GLN A 306 -5.82 -5.58 18.32
CA GLN A 306 -7.13 -4.92 18.20
C GLN A 306 -7.05 -3.55 17.49
N ILE A 307 -5.85 -3.04 17.29
CA ILE A 307 -5.61 -1.74 16.65
C ILE A 307 -5.17 -2.01 15.21
N PRO A 308 -5.87 -1.50 14.18
CA PRO A 308 -5.44 -1.67 12.79
C PRO A 308 -4.05 -1.06 12.58
N ALA A 309 -3.19 -1.78 11.87
CA ALA A 309 -1.83 -1.33 11.55
C ALA A 309 -1.79 0.03 10.82
N THR A 310 -2.83 0.32 10.06
CA THR A 310 -3.02 1.62 9.41
C THR A 310 -4.33 2.23 9.92
N PRO A 311 -4.28 3.38 10.59
CA PRO A 311 -5.50 4.05 11.02
C PRO A 311 -6.35 4.42 9.81
N GLN A 312 -7.64 4.17 9.88
CA GLN A 312 -8.57 4.67 8.88
C GLN A 312 -8.62 6.20 9.02
N ILE A 313 -8.36 6.89 7.91
CA ILE A 313 -8.30 8.35 7.88
C ILE A 313 -9.33 8.86 6.89
N ALA A 314 -10.22 9.74 7.32
CA ALA A 314 -11.04 10.53 6.41
C ALA A 314 -10.29 11.82 6.04
N ASN A 315 -10.32 12.15 4.75
CA ASN A 315 -9.86 13.44 4.29
C ASN A 315 -10.96 14.48 4.56
N GLY A 316 -10.63 15.52 5.28
CA GLY A 316 -11.52 16.62 5.61
C GLY A 316 -11.03 17.95 5.05
N ILE A 317 -11.88 18.96 5.10
CA ILE A 317 -11.57 20.34 4.74
C ILE A 317 -11.60 21.17 6.03
N ALA A 318 -10.50 21.86 6.30
CA ALA A 318 -10.46 22.81 7.41
C ALA A 318 -11.16 24.13 7.03
N GLU A 319 -11.72 24.80 8.04
CA GLU A 319 -12.26 26.14 7.90
C GLU A 319 -11.12 27.19 7.86
N GLY A 320 -11.40 28.34 7.23
CA GLY A 320 -10.53 29.51 7.31
C GLY A 320 -9.58 29.78 6.14
N GLY A 321 -9.61 28.94 5.08
CA GLY A 321 -8.71 29.11 3.93
C GLY A 321 -7.25 28.78 4.26
N VAL A 322 -6.34 29.14 3.37
CA VAL A 322 -4.90 28.96 3.56
C VAL A 322 -4.33 30.22 4.20
N PRO A 323 -3.67 30.12 5.37
CA PRO A 323 -3.02 31.27 6.01
C PRO A 323 -2.05 31.99 5.05
N GLY A 324 -2.11 33.32 5.00
CA GLY A 324 -1.28 34.15 4.11
C GLY A 324 -1.71 34.15 2.63
N SER A 325 -2.80 33.47 2.27
CA SER A 325 -3.34 33.51 0.91
C SER A 325 -4.28 34.70 0.71
N GLN A 326 -4.60 35.02 -0.57
CA GLN A 326 -5.59 36.05 -0.94
C GLN A 326 -7.00 35.75 -0.36
N HIS A 327 -7.28 34.51 0.02
CA HIS A 327 -8.56 34.05 0.54
C HIS A 327 -8.42 33.49 1.96
N GLU A 328 -7.57 34.13 2.76
CA GLU A 328 -7.42 33.79 4.16
C GLU A 328 -8.68 34.18 4.96
N GLY A 329 -9.02 33.34 5.92
CA GLY A 329 -10.17 33.58 6.80
C GLY A 329 -11.51 33.16 6.19
N ILE A 330 -12.57 33.56 6.88
CA ILE A 330 -13.97 33.31 6.50
C ILE A 330 -14.65 34.65 6.34
N HIS A 331 -15.06 34.98 5.11
CA HIS A 331 -15.70 36.26 4.82
C HIS A 331 -16.65 36.15 3.62
N ASP A 332 -17.57 37.10 3.50
CA ASP A 332 -18.36 37.29 2.29
C ASP A 332 -17.50 37.91 1.19
N VAL A 333 -17.75 37.55 -0.05
CA VAL A 333 -16.93 37.98 -1.20
C VAL A 333 -17.64 39.02 -2.05
N ARG A 334 -16.86 39.82 -2.77
CA ARG A 334 -17.38 40.79 -3.73
C ARG A 334 -17.69 40.11 -5.07
N VAL A 335 -18.70 40.64 -5.76
CA VAL A 335 -18.98 40.22 -7.13
C VAL A 335 -17.79 40.55 -8.03
N HIS A 336 -17.30 39.58 -8.76
CA HIS A 336 -16.30 39.78 -9.79
C HIS A 336 -16.99 40.21 -11.08
N ARG A 337 -17.01 41.52 -11.36
CA ARG A 337 -17.68 42.06 -12.55
C ARG A 337 -17.04 41.51 -13.82
N ARG A 338 -17.85 40.85 -14.66
CA ARG A 338 -17.41 40.13 -15.87
C ARG A 338 -16.33 39.09 -15.60
N GLY A 339 -16.35 38.45 -14.39
CA GLY A 339 -15.38 37.43 -13.99
C GLY A 339 -13.98 37.96 -13.67
N ARG A 340 -13.76 39.27 -13.64
CA ARG A 340 -12.44 39.86 -13.38
C ARG A 340 -12.18 39.99 -11.88
N TYR A 341 -11.06 39.42 -11.41
CA TYR A 341 -10.66 39.47 -10.00
C TYR A 341 -10.24 40.88 -9.53
N ASP A 342 -9.87 41.77 -10.47
CA ASP A 342 -9.43 43.14 -10.25
C ASP A 342 -10.57 44.17 -10.42
N ASN A 343 -11.75 43.76 -10.87
CA ASN A 343 -12.92 44.63 -11.02
C ASN A 343 -14.06 44.12 -10.10
N LEU A 344 -13.97 44.55 -8.84
CA LEU A 344 -14.84 44.08 -7.77
C LEU A 344 -16.10 44.99 -7.65
N GLY A 345 -17.26 44.35 -7.50
CA GLY A 345 -18.53 44.96 -7.20
C GLY A 345 -18.89 44.95 -5.72
N ASP A 346 -20.17 44.85 -5.43
CA ASP A 346 -20.72 44.83 -4.09
C ASP A 346 -20.38 43.51 -3.35
N ILE A 347 -20.32 43.56 -2.02
CA ILE A 347 -20.22 42.38 -1.18
C ILE A 347 -21.53 41.61 -1.23
N VAL A 348 -21.46 40.31 -1.48
CA VAL A 348 -22.63 39.43 -1.52
C VAL A 348 -22.53 38.44 -0.34
N PRO A 349 -23.59 38.39 0.49
CA PRO A 349 -23.66 37.43 1.56
C PRO A 349 -23.67 35.99 1.02
N ARG A 350 -23.04 35.07 1.75
CA ARG A 350 -23.08 33.66 1.41
C ARG A 350 -24.49 33.12 1.47
N GLY A 351 -24.94 32.49 0.40
CA GLY A 351 -26.33 32.10 0.23
C GLY A 351 -26.52 30.97 -0.78
N ALA A 352 -27.78 30.57 -0.93
CA ALA A 352 -28.23 29.65 -1.96
C ALA A 352 -28.91 30.39 -3.09
N PRO A 353 -28.98 29.84 -4.32
CA PRO A 353 -29.63 30.51 -5.46
C PRO A 353 -31.08 30.84 -5.19
N VAL A 354 -31.45 32.12 -5.33
CA VAL A 354 -32.82 32.62 -5.08
C VAL A 354 -33.84 31.93 -6.00
N VAL A 355 -33.47 31.69 -7.25
CA VAL A 355 -34.33 31.00 -8.26
C VAL A 355 -34.74 29.59 -7.82
N LEU A 356 -34.00 28.98 -6.91
CA LEU A 356 -34.30 27.65 -6.33
C LEU A 356 -34.95 27.75 -4.94
N GLY A 357 -35.52 28.88 -4.58
CA GLY A 357 -36.10 29.12 -3.27
C GLY A 357 -35.07 29.32 -2.15
N GLY A 358 -33.82 29.64 -2.52
CA GLY A 358 -32.73 29.96 -1.59
C GLY A 358 -32.75 31.46 -1.20
N GLY A 359 -31.59 31.95 -0.83
CA GLY A 359 -31.33 33.32 -0.35
C GLY A 359 -30.14 33.30 0.62
N PRO A 360 -29.94 34.36 1.40
CA PRO A 360 -28.90 34.36 2.45
C PRO A 360 -29.10 33.20 3.41
N LEU A 361 -28.02 32.46 3.69
CA LEU A 361 -28.07 31.35 4.64
C LEU A 361 -27.91 31.84 6.09
N PRO A 362 -28.60 31.25 7.07
CA PRO A 362 -28.51 31.63 8.47
C PRO A 362 -27.20 31.13 9.13
N ILE A 363 -26.06 31.65 8.64
CA ILE A 363 -24.75 31.27 9.08
C ILE A 363 -24.44 31.94 10.42
N THR A 364 -24.34 31.19 11.49
CA THR A 364 -24.01 31.68 12.84
C THR A 364 -22.53 31.49 13.17
N SER A 365 -21.85 30.53 12.52
CA SER A 365 -20.44 30.25 12.73
C SER A 365 -19.86 29.49 11.54
N GLY A 366 -18.57 29.63 11.30
CA GLY A 366 -17.87 28.91 10.22
C GLY A 366 -18.15 29.47 8.83
N SER A 367 -17.79 28.71 7.80
CA SER A 367 -17.85 29.13 6.40
C SER A 367 -19.26 29.08 5.78
N GLY A 368 -20.23 28.49 6.44
CA GLY A 368 -21.58 28.25 5.88
C GLY A 368 -21.70 26.95 5.06
N ARG A 369 -20.64 26.13 4.99
CA ARG A 369 -20.72 24.83 4.29
C ARG A 369 -21.77 23.90 4.87
N ARG A 370 -21.94 23.91 6.20
CA ARG A 370 -22.95 23.12 6.87
C ARG A 370 -24.36 23.57 6.50
N GLU A 371 -24.60 24.86 6.54
CA GLU A 371 -25.89 25.49 6.19
C GLU A 371 -26.21 25.28 4.71
N LEU A 372 -25.21 25.40 3.82
CA LEU A 372 -25.36 25.05 2.40
C LEU A 372 -25.69 23.56 2.23
N GLY A 373 -25.00 22.66 2.93
CA GLY A 373 -25.30 21.23 2.91
C GLY A 373 -26.72 20.91 3.39
N GLN A 374 -27.17 21.57 4.45
CA GLN A 374 -28.53 21.45 4.96
C GLN A 374 -29.57 21.94 3.94
N TRP A 375 -29.30 23.07 3.27
CA TRP A 375 -30.19 23.56 2.21
C TRP A 375 -30.22 22.62 1.01
N ILE A 376 -29.07 22.09 0.56
CA ILE A 376 -29.01 21.11 -0.54
C ILE A 376 -29.85 19.86 -0.20
N ALA A 377 -29.75 19.36 1.04
CA ALA A 377 -30.49 18.18 1.48
C ALA A 377 -31.93 18.48 1.93
N SER A 378 -32.36 19.74 1.90
CA SER A 378 -33.69 20.13 2.34
C SER A 378 -34.77 19.63 1.37
N GLU A 379 -35.90 19.21 1.95
CA GLU A 379 -37.12 18.87 1.18
C GLU A 379 -37.66 20.07 0.37
N LYS A 380 -37.33 21.31 0.81
CA LYS A 380 -37.68 22.54 0.11
C LYS A 380 -36.83 22.82 -1.12
N ASN A 381 -35.69 22.15 -1.27
CA ASN A 381 -34.87 22.28 -2.47
C ASN A 381 -35.53 21.52 -3.63
N PRO A 382 -35.98 22.19 -4.69
CA PRO A 382 -36.76 21.57 -5.75
C PRO A 382 -35.93 20.64 -6.64
N MET A 383 -34.59 20.73 -6.57
CA MET A 383 -33.71 20.07 -7.55
C MET A 383 -33.05 18.81 -7.02
N THR A 384 -32.62 18.76 -5.77
CA THR A 384 -31.77 17.66 -5.28
C THR A 384 -32.44 16.30 -5.48
N ALA A 385 -33.70 16.15 -5.03
CA ALA A 385 -34.41 14.87 -5.17
C ALA A 385 -34.66 14.51 -6.65
N ARG A 386 -35.00 15.50 -7.51
CA ARG A 386 -35.19 15.29 -8.95
C ARG A 386 -33.89 14.84 -9.63
N VAL A 387 -32.79 15.50 -9.34
CA VAL A 387 -31.47 15.16 -9.92
C VAL A 387 -31.05 13.75 -9.51
N ILE A 388 -31.18 13.37 -8.24
CA ILE A 388 -30.85 12.02 -7.77
C ILE A 388 -31.77 10.97 -8.38
N ALA A 389 -33.08 11.21 -8.40
CA ALA A 389 -34.04 10.30 -9.03
C ALA A 389 -33.71 10.09 -10.52
N ASN A 390 -33.41 11.18 -11.24
CA ASN A 390 -33.00 11.11 -12.63
C ASN A 390 -31.71 10.33 -12.87
N ARG A 391 -30.70 10.48 -12.01
CA ARG A 391 -29.43 9.75 -12.11
C ARG A 391 -29.62 8.26 -11.83
N ILE A 392 -30.43 7.89 -10.85
CA ILE A 392 -30.75 6.49 -10.57
C ILE A 392 -31.53 5.87 -11.73
N TRP A 393 -32.52 6.61 -12.25
CA TRP A 393 -33.25 6.20 -13.45
C TRP A 393 -32.32 5.99 -14.64
N GLN A 394 -31.40 6.90 -14.88
CA GLN A 394 -30.39 6.79 -15.94
C GLN A 394 -29.54 5.53 -15.80
N GLY A 395 -29.14 5.18 -14.57
CA GLY A 395 -28.39 3.95 -14.30
C GLY A 395 -29.17 2.68 -14.69
N HIS A 396 -30.50 2.69 -14.56
CA HIS A 396 -31.36 1.56 -14.91
C HIS A 396 -31.79 1.54 -16.37
N PHE A 397 -31.97 2.70 -17.00
CA PHE A 397 -32.51 2.79 -18.36
C PHE A 397 -31.52 3.36 -19.38
N GLY A 398 -30.26 3.63 -18.98
CA GLY A 398 -29.20 4.18 -19.84
C GLY A 398 -29.38 5.65 -20.21
N ARG A 399 -30.61 6.18 -20.11
CA ARG A 399 -30.96 7.57 -20.36
C ARG A 399 -31.83 8.11 -19.23
N GLY A 400 -31.52 9.30 -18.75
CA GLY A 400 -32.35 9.98 -17.76
C GLY A 400 -33.70 10.40 -18.33
N ILE A 401 -34.71 10.57 -17.47
CA ILE A 401 -35.98 11.22 -17.80
C ILE A 401 -35.70 12.65 -18.32
N VAL A 402 -34.73 13.33 -17.72
CA VAL A 402 -34.02 14.48 -18.27
C VAL A 402 -32.73 13.99 -18.87
N ALA A 403 -32.57 14.07 -20.19
CA ALA A 403 -31.43 13.48 -20.89
C ALA A 403 -30.11 14.27 -20.74
N THR A 404 -30.17 15.47 -20.20
CA THR A 404 -29.03 16.31 -19.80
C THR A 404 -28.88 16.28 -18.27
N PRO A 405 -28.29 15.21 -17.67
CA PRO A 405 -28.39 14.99 -16.23
C PRO A 405 -27.59 15.98 -15.37
N SER A 406 -26.72 16.79 -16.00
CA SER A 406 -25.99 17.88 -15.34
C SER A 406 -26.58 19.26 -15.67
N ASN A 407 -27.64 19.33 -16.50
CA ASN A 407 -28.27 20.58 -16.87
C ASN A 407 -29.81 20.48 -16.84
N PHE A 408 -30.40 20.94 -15.75
CA PHE A 408 -31.84 21.02 -15.54
C PHE A 408 -32.37 22.46 -15.79
N GLY A 409 -31.52 23.33 -16.32
CA GLY A 409 -31.88 24.72 -16.64
C GLY A 409 -32.52 24.89 -18.01
N LEU A 410 -32.66 26.14 -18.43
CA LEU A 410 -33.34 26.52 -19.69
C LEU A 410 -32.67 25.91 -20.94
N LEU A 411 -31.39 25.68 -20.91
CA LEU A 411 -30.62 25.06 -22.00
C LEU A 411 -30.54 23.53 -21.91
N GLY A 412 -31.12 22.93 -20.87
CA GLY A 412 -31.24 21.48 -20.75
C GLY A 412 -32.44 20.92 -21.49
N GLU A 413 -32.44 19.60 -21.72
CA GLU A 413 -33.60 18.91 -22.28
C GLU A 413 -34.75 18.89 -21.26
N LYS A 414 -35.97 19.02 -21.76
CA LYS A 414 -37.17 18.86 -20.92
C LYS A 414 -37.36 17.38 -20.55
N PRO A 415 -37.90 17.10 -19.36
CA PRO A 415 -38.18 15.72 -18.97
C PRO A 415 -39.20 15.09 -19.93
N THR A 416 -38.94 13.83 -20.32
CA THR A 416 -39.90 13.07 -21.16
C THR A 416 -41.15 12.70 -20.38
N HIS A 417 -41.05 12.50 -19.09
CA HIS A 417 -42.13 12.14 -18.17
C HIS A 417 -42.01 12.98 -16.88
N PRO A 418 -42.49 14.27 -16.92
CA PRO A 418 -42.33 15.19 -15.80
C PRO A 418 -43.01 14.70 -14.50
N GLU A 419 -44.22 14.17 -14.62
CA GLU A 419 -44.98 13.64 -13.49
C GLU A 419 -44.30 12.43 -12.82
N LEU A 420 -43.71 11.55 -13.62
CA LEU A 420 -42.93 10.41 -13.10
C LEU A 420 -41.68 10.91 -12.35
N LEU A 421 -40.98 11.89 -12.89
CA LEU A 421 -39.80 12.46 -12.23
C LEU A 421 -40.17 13.07 -10.87
N ASP A 422 -41.26 13.81 -10.81
CA ASP A 422 -41.76 14.44 -9.59
C ASP A 422 -42.24 13.40 -8.57
N TRP A 423 -42.92 12.35 -9.04
CA TRP A 423 -43.33 11.25 -8.20
C TRP A 423 -42.11 10.51 -7.58
N LEU A 424 -41.10 10.15 -8.39
CA LEU A 424 -39.88 9.50 -7.92
C LEU A 424 -39.14 10.37 -6.90
N ALA A 425 -39.03 11.68 -7.16
CA ALA A 425 -38.41 12.62 -6.25
C ALA A 425 -39.17 12.73 -4.92
N SER A 426 -40.49 12.81 -4.96
CA SER A 426 -41.34 12.86 -3.76
C SER A 426 -41.25 11.57 -2.95
N ARG A 427 -41.21 10.43 -3.62
CA ARG A 427 -41.03 9.14 -2.93
C ARG A 427 -39.66 8.98 -2.30
N LEU A 428 -38.59 9.48 -2.94
CA LEU A 428 -37.27 9.47 -2.37
C LEU A 428 -37.23 10.24 -1.04
N ILE A 429 -37.86 11.43 -1.00
CA ILE A 429 -37.97 12.24 0.23
C ILE A 429 -38.80 11.49 1.28
N ALA A 430 -40.02 11.03 0.93
CA ALA A 430 -40.93 10.34 1.85
C ALA A 430 -40.35 9.04 2.43
N ASP A 431 -39.50 8.36 1.69
CA ASP A 431 -38.78 7.16 2.12
C ASP A 431 -37.51 7.48 2.95
N GLY A 432 -37.30 8.72 3.38
CA GLY A 432 -36.15 9.16 4.17
C GLY A 432 -34.84 9.12 3.37
N TRP A 433 -34.86 9.51 2.10
CA TRP A 433 -33.70 9.51 1.19
C TRP A 433 -33.10 8.12 0.94
N SER A 434 -33.91 7.06 1.05
CA SER A 434 -33.45 5.68 0.86
C SER A 434 -33.29 5.34 -0.62
N LEU A 435 -32.05 5.36 -1.10
CA LEU A 435 -31.72 4.93 -2.46
C LEU A 435 -32.13 3.48 -2.72
N LYS A 436 -31.98 2.57 -1.74
CA LYS A 436 -32.39 1.17 -1.87
C LYS A 436 -33.88 1.03 -2.17
N LYS A 437 -34.73 1.79 -1.49
CA LYS A 437 -36.16 1.77 -1.76
C LYS A 437 -36.50 2.32 -3.15
N LEU A 438 -35.78 3.38 -3.59
CA LEU A 438 -35.96 3.92 -4.93
C LEU A 438 -35.54 2.93 -6.02
N HIS A 439 -34.38 2.27 -5.88
CA HIS A 439 -33.98 1.18 -6.77
C HIS A 439 -35.02 0.07 -6.82
N LEU A 440 -35.51 -0.39 -5.67
CA LEU A 440 -36.52 -1.45 -5.61
C LEU A 440 -37.80 -1.06 -6.38
N ARG A 441 -38.29 0.19 -6.20
CA ARG A 441 -39.49 0.67 -6.93
C ARG A 441 -39.28 0.66 -8.44
N ILE A 442 -38.08 1.05 -8.90
CA ILE A 442 -37.77 1.07 -10.33
C ILE A 442 -37.69 -0.36 -10.89
N VAL A 443 -36.93 -1.26 -10.26
CA VAL A 443 -36.71 -2.61 -10.81
C VAL A 443 -37.94 -3.51 -10.71
N THR A 444 -38.90 -3.19 -9.83
CA THR A 444 -40.17 -3.92 -9.73
C THR A 444 -41.28 -3.32 -10.61
N SER A 445 -41.02 -2.21 -11.30
CA SER A 445 -42.01 -1.60 -12.20
C SER A 445 -42.18 -2.39 -13.50
N ASP A 446 -43.37 -2.33 -14.10
CA ASP A 446 -43.64 -2.97 -15.38
C ASP A 446 -42.74 -2.38 -16.51
N ALA A 447 -42.41 -1.10 -16.43
CA ALA A 447 -41.52 -0.46 -17.38
C ALA A 447 -40.10 -1.09 -17.40
N TYR A 448 -39.58 -1.50 -16.23
CA TYR A 448 -38.29 -2.19 -16.14
C TYR A 448 -38.34 -3.65 -16.56
N ARG A 449 -39.45 -4.33 -16.27
CA ARG A 449 -39.67 -5.77 -16.48
C ARG A 449 -40.16 -6.12 -17.87
N GLN A 450 -40.44 -5.18 -18.73
CA GLN A 450 -40.90 -5.42 -20.10
C GLN A 450 -39.75 -5.98 -20.98
N SER A 451 -40.15 -6.63 -22.11
CA SER A 451 -39.20 -7.14 -23.09
C SER A 451 -38.40 -6.03 -23.78
N SER A 452 -37.13 -6.31 -24.11
CA SER A 452 -36.30 -5.45 -24.97
C SER A 452 -36.68 -5.56 -26.46
N VAL A 453 -37.44 -6.54 -26.87
CA VAL A 453 -37.83 -6.78 -28.27
C VAL A 453 -38.96 -5.83 -28.67
N PRO A 454 -38.71 -4.89 -29.63
CA PRO A 454 -39.73 -3.93 -30.04
C PRO A 454 -40.82 -4.58 -30.88
N SER A 455 -42.08 -4.15 -30.69
CA SER A 455 -43.12 -4.39 -31.70
C SER A 455 -42.89 -3.46 -32.91
N LYS A 456 -43.36 -3.88 -34.10
CA LYS A 456 -43.26 -3.04 -35.31
C LYS A 456 -43.95 -1.66 -35.12
N ALA A 457 -45.08 -1.63 -34.43
CA ALA A 457 -45.82 -0.41 -34.13
C ALA A 457 -45.06 0.51 -33.15
N ALA A 458 -44.45 -0.08 -32.09
CA ALA A 458 -43.65 0.68 -31.14
C ALA A 458 -42.41 1.26 -31.82
N LEU A 459 -41.73 0.49 -32.67
CA LEU A 459 -40.55 0.96 -33.39
C LEU A 459 -40.86 2.11 -34.36
N ALA A 460 -42.03 2.06 -35.02
CA ALA A 460 -42.45 3.13 -35.93
C ALA A 460 -42.82 4.42 -35.20
N ARG A 461 -43.38 4.35 -33.98
CA ARG A 461 -43.81 5.52 -33.21
C ARG A 461 -42.72 6.10 -32.29
N ASP A 462 -41.87 5.24 -31.73
CA ASP A 462 -40.85 5.61 -30.78
C ASP A 462 -39.54 4.86 -31.07
N PRO A 463 -38.88 5.18 -32.19
CA PRO A 463 -37.65 4.48 -32.60
C PRO A 463 -36.54 4.59 -31.53
N ASP A 464 -36.42 5.77 -30.87
CA ASP A 464 -35.39 6.05 -29.86
C ASP A 464 -35.77 5.58 -28.44
N ASN A 465 -36.91 4.89 -28.29
CA ASN A 465 -37.42 4.42 -27.01
C ASN A 465 -37.56 5.52 -25.93
N ARG A 466 -37.95 6.72 -26.32
CA ARG A 466 -38.10 7.84 -25.40
C ARG A 466 -39.33 7.70 -24.49
N LEU A 467 -40.34 6.98 -24.95
CA LEU A 467 -41.59 6.72 -24.23
C LEU A 467 -41.56 5.39 -23.49
N LEU A 468 -40.41 4.70 -23.45
CA LEU A 468 -40.20 3.45 -22.74
C LEU A 468 -41.16 2.32 -23.19
N SER A 469 -41.36 2.23 -24.50
CA SER A 469 -42.23 1.19 -25.11
C SER A 469 -41.61 -0.25 -25.05
N ARG A 470 -40.35 -0.34 -24.63
CA ARG A 470 -39.59 -1.57 -24.43
C ARG A 470 -38.49 -1.36 -23.38
N ALA A 471 -37.92 -2.42 -22.82
CA ALA A 471 -36.70 -2.33 -22.01
C ALA A 471 -35.52 -1.87 -22.90
N PRO A 472 -34.64 -0.98 -22.43
CA PRO A 472 -33.44 -0.62 -23.15
C PRO A 472 -32.40 -1.74 -23.05
N ARG A 473 -31.66 -1.99 -24.13
CA ARG A 473 -30.46 -2.81 -24.07
C ARG A 473 -29.30 -2.00 -23.54
N LEU A 474 -28.73 -2.41 -22.44
CA LEU A 474 -27.65 -1.71 -21.78
C LEU A 474 -26.36 -2.49 -21.89
N ARG A 475 -25.30 -1.83 -22.37
CA ARG A 475 -23.96 -2.39 -22.32
C ARG A 475 -23.43 -2.34 -20.90
N LEU A 476 -22.80 -3.44 -20.45
CA LEU A 476 -22.09 -3.46 -19.17
C LEU A 476 -20.98 -2.40 -19.16
N GLU A 477 -20.91 -1.65 -18.07
CA GLU A 477 -19.79 -0.74 -17.81
C GLU A 477 -18.50 -1.53 -17.53
N SER A 478 -17.34 -0.93 -17.73
CA SER A 478 -16.04 -1.61 -17.65
C SER A 478 -15.84 -2.37 -16.35
N GLU A 479 -16.23 -1.80 -15.21
CA GLU A 479 -16.11 -2.45 -13.90
C GLU A 479 -17.05 -3.66 -13.79
N ALA A 480 -18.27 -3.53 -14.26
CA ALA A 480 -19.24 -4.62 -14.27
C ALA A 480 -18.83 -5.73 -15.23
N LEU A 481 -18.28 -5.37 -16.40
CA LEU A 481 -17.78 -6.34 -17.38
C LEU A 481 -16.64 -7.19 -16.81
N ARG A 482 -15.63 -6.54 -16.19
CA ARG A 482 -14.54 -7.28 -15.56
C ARG A 482 -15.04 -8.17 -14.41
N ASP A 483 -15.90 -7.63 -13.54
CA ASP A 483 -16.46 -8.41 -12.43
C ASP A 483 -17.32 -9.59 -12.95
N SER A 484 -18.04 -9.42 -14.07
CA SER A 484 -18.80 -10.49 -14.72
C SER A 484 -17.89 -11.60 -15.26
N LEU A 485 -16.79 -11.23 -15.95
CA LEU A 485 -15.78 -12.21 -16.41
C LEU A 485 -15.25 -13.06 -15.25
N LEU A 486 -14.88 -12.42 -14.13
CA LEU A 486 -14.39 -13.11 -12.95
C LEU A 486 -15.50 -13.93 -12.24
N SER A 487 -16.74 -13.45 -12.26
CA SER A 487 -17.87 -14.10 -11.59
C SER A 487 -18.28 -15.39 -12.29
N VAL A 488 -18.43 -15.36 -13.62
CA VAL A 488 -18.84 -16.55 -14.40
C VAL A 488 -17.79 -17.65 -14.39
N THR A 489 -16.51 -17.27 -14.18
CA THR A 489 -15.41 -18.23 -14.02
C THR A 489 -15.26 -18.76 -12.60
N GLY A 490 -15.99 -18.18 -11.62
CA GLY A 490 -15.90 -18.54 -10.22
C GLY A 490 -14.67 -17.96 -9.50
N LYS A 491 -13.87 -17.09 -10.15
CA LYS A 491 -12.66 -16.51 -9.58
C LYS A 491 -12.91 -15.23 -8.79
N LEU A 492 -14.10 -14.62 -8.87
CA LEU A 492 -14.36 -13.33 -8.23
C LEU A 492 -14.27 -13.41 -6.70
N ASP A 493 -13.29 -12.75 -6.13
CA ASP A 493 -13.23 -12.49 -4.68
C ASP A 493 -14.23 -11.40 -4.30
N ARG A 494 -15.23 -11.77 -3.50
CA ARG A 494 -16.32 -10.90 -3.03
C ARG A 494 -16.05 -10.26 -1.67
N THR A 495 -14.85 -10.44 -1.12
CA THR A 495 -14.48 -9.85 0.17
C THR A 495 -14.69 -8.33 0.13
N SER A 496 -15.48 -7.83 1.09
CA SER A 496 -15.80 -6.41 1.21
C SER A 496 -14.75 -5.65 2.02
N GLY A 497 -14.48 -4.41 1.63
CA GLY A 497 -13.56 -3.51 2.35
C GLY A 497 -12.09 -3.79 2.04
N GLY A 498 -11.21 -3.30 2.90
CA GLY A 498 -9.76 -3.42 2.73
C GLY A 498 -9.15 -2.36 1.80
N MET A 499 -7.85 -2.45 1.59
CA MET A 499 -7.10 -1.49 0.79
C MET A 499 -7.41 -1.62 -0.71
N ALA A 500 -7.34 -0.50 -1.42
CA ALA A 500 -7.41 -0.49 -2.87
C ALA A 500 -6.20 -1.24 -3.48
N PHE A 501 -6.43 -1.91 -4.61
CA PHE A 501 -5.40 -2.63 -5.35
C PHE A 501 -5.12 -1.95 -6.70
N ARG A 502 -3.88 -2.07 -7.17
CA ARG A 502 -3.45 -1.49 -8.45
C ARG A 502 -3.42 -2.52 -9.57
N ASP A 503 -3.01 -3.73 -9.24
CA ASP A 503 -2.87 -4.81 -10.21
C ASP A 503 -4.23 -5.46 -10.51
N LEU A 504 -4.73 -5.28 -11.74
CA LEU A 504 -5.99 -5.85 -12.20
C LEU A 504 -5.96 -7.37 -12.39
N ALA A 505 -4.80 -8.05 -12.25
CA ALA A 505 -4.74 -9.50 -12.15
C ALA A 505 -5.34 -10.03 -10.83
N ILE A 506 -5.35 -9.21 -9.76
CA ILE A 506 -6.00 -9.55 -8.50
C ILE A 506 -7.51 -9.74 -8.71
N PRO A 507 -8.11 -10.90 -8.37
CA PRO A 507 -9.48 -11.23 -8.75
C PRO A 507 -10.56 -10.58 -7.85
N ARG A 508 -10.25 -9.47 -7.17
CA ARG A 508 -11.21 -8.71 -6.37
C ARG A 508 -12.15 -7.88 -7.23
N ARG A 509 -13.30 -7.51 -6.64
CA ARG A 509 -14.25 -6.60 -7.28
C ARG A 509 -13.58 -5.30 -7.72
N THR A 510 -13.88 -4.89 -8.95
CA THR A 510 -13.26 -3.69 -9.59
C THR A 510 -13.58 -2.39 -8.86
N VAL A 511 -14.64 -2.33 -8.05
CA VAL A 511 -14.93 -1.19 -7.18
C VAL A 511 -13.79 -0.86 -6.20
N TYR A 512 -12.94 -1.83 -5.89
CA TYR A 512 -11.75 -1.63 -5.05
C TYR A 512 -10.47 -1.35 -5.85
N ALA A 513 -10.53 -1.34 -7.18
CA ALA A 513 -9.39 -1.01 -8.01
C ALA A 513 -9.03 0.48 -7.89
N MET A 514 -7.73 0.77 -7.84
CA MET A 514 -7.22 2.12 -7.76
C MET A 514 -7.41 2.85 -9.10
N THR A 515 -7.99 4.04 -9.08
CA THR A 515 -8.07 4.94 -10.23
C THR A 515 -6.96 5.98 -10.16
N ILE A 516 -6.06 5.98 -11.13
CA ILE A 516 -4.89 6.87 -11.16
C ILE A 516 -5.06 7.88 -12.30
N ARG A 517 -5.02 9.18 -11.98
CA ARG A 517 -5.25 10.27 -12.96
C ARG A 517 -4.26 10.26 -14.12
N SER A 518 -3.01 9.93 -13.86
CA SER A 518 -1.94 9.89 -14.87
C SER A 518 -1.94 8.61 -15.71
N ASP A 519 -2.64 7.56 -15.28
CA ASP A 519 -2.69 6.28 -15.99
C ASP A 519 -3.97 6.19 -16.82
N ARG A 520 -3.83 6.35 -18.12
CA ARG A 520 -4.92 6.26 -19.11
C ARG A 520 -4.85 4.99 -19.94
N THR A 521 -4.11 3.99 -19.48
CA THR A 521 -3.92 2.72 -20.16
C THR A 521 -4.71 1.59 -19.50
N GLY A 522 -4.75 0.46 -20.15
CA GLY A 522 -5.32 -0.77 -19.59
C GLY A 522 -6.83 -0.93 -19.80
N PHE A 523 -7.41 -1.86 -19.05
CA PHE A 523 -8.80 -2.32 -19.21
C PHE A 523 -9.84 -1.20 -19.06
N GLY A 524 -9.71 -0.37 -18.02
CA GLY A 524 -10.69 0.67 -17.73
C GLY A 524 -10.90 1.63 -18.91
N PRO A 525 -9.88 2.40 -19.33
CA PRO A 525 -9.98 3.29 -20.48
C PRO A 525 -10.37 2.60 -21.80
N LEU A 526 -9.91 1.35 -21.99
CA LEU A 526 -10.26 0.58 -23.18
C LEU A 526 -11.78 0.26 -23.26
N PHE A 527 -12.42 0.02 -22.12
CA PHE A 527 -13.85 -0.30 -22.02
C PHE A 527 -14.71 0.84 -21.47
N ASP A 528 -14.34 2.08 -21.78
CA ASP A 528 -15.11 3.29 -21.51
C ASP A 528 -15.35 3.56 -20.00
N ALA A 529 -14.38 3.26 -19.14
CA ALA A 529 -14.44 3.69 -17.75
C ALA A 529 -14.53 5.21 -17.62
N ALA A 530 -15.03 5.69 -16.49
CA ALA A 530 -15.12 7.11 -16.23
C ALA A 530 -13.75 7.80 -16.33
N ASP A 531 -13.71 8.99 -16.93
CA ASP A 531 -12.49 9.83 -16.96
C ASP A 531 -12.07 10.15 -15.52
N SER A 532 -10.84 9.80 -15.17
CA SER A 532 -10.27 10.05 -13.84
C SER A 532 -9.93 11.52 -13.57
N THR A 533 -9.95 12.37 -14.60
CA THR A 533 -9.53 13.77 -14.51
C THR A 533 -10.69 14.75 -14.44
N ASN A 534 -11.84 14.40 -15.04
CA ASN A 534 -12.98 15.28 -15.16
C ASN A 534 -14.25 14.66 -14.56
N SER A 535 -15.14 15.52 -14.03
CA SER A 535 -16.49 15.10 -13.69
C SER A 535 -17.31 15.01 -14.97
N ILE A 536 -17.88 13.84 -15.24
CA ILE A 536 -18.72 13.58 -16.41
C ILE A 536 -20.16 13.31 -16.00
N GLU A 537 -21.10 13.74 -16.82
CA GLU A 537 -22.53 13.55 -16.57
C GLU A 537 -23.01 12.14 -16.93
N LYS A 538 -22.39 11.54 -17.93
CA LYS A 538 -22.61 10.17 -18.40
C LYS A 538 -21.32 9.62 -19.00
N ARG A 539 -21.17 8.29 -18.98
CA ARG A 539 -20.07 7.62 -19.65
C ARG A 539 -20.27 7.59 -21.17
N THR A 540 -19.20 7.62 -21.91
CA THR A 540 -19.20 7.29 -23.33
C THR A 540 -19.40 5.78 -23.48
N ILE A 541 -20.01 5.37 -24.55
CA ILE A 541 -20.09 3.95 -24.95
C ILE A 541 -19.51 3.88 -26.36
N SER A 542 -18.37 3.17 -26.49
CA SER A 542 -17.73 2.96 -27.76
C SER A 542 -17.70 1.49 -28.15
N THR A 543 -17.65 1.20 -29.44
CA THR A 543 -17.39 -0.14 -29.97
C THR A 543 -16.24 -0.01 -30.93
N VAL A 544 -15.07 -0.41 -30.49
CA VAL A 544 -13.81 -0.24 -31.23
C VAL A 544 -13.04 -1.54 -31.33
N ALA A 545 -12.30 -1.72 -32.42
CA ALA A 545 -11.52 -2.94 -32.68
C ALA A 545 -10.57 -3.34 -31.53
N PRO A 546 -9.88 -2.42 -30.83
CA PRO A 546 -9.02 -2.78 -29.71
C PRO A 546 -9.72 -3.54 -28.58
N GLN A 547 -11.03 -3.31 -28.34
CA GLN A 547 -11.81 -4.06 -27.34
C GLN A 547 -11.93 -5.55 -27.73
N ALA A 548 -12.25 -5.82 -28.99
CA ALA A 548 -12.31 -7.20 -29.49
C ALA A 548 -10.92 -7.87 -29.47
N LEU A 549 -9.88 -7.14 -29.89
CA LEU A 549 -8.51 -7.64 -29.84
C LEU A 549 -8.04 -7.95 -28.41
N TYR A 550 -8.45 -7.13 -27.44
CA TYR A 550 -8.15 -7.41 -26.04
C TYR A 550 -8.78 -8.73 -25.58
N LEU A 551 -10.03 -8.96 -25.88
CA LEU A 551 -10.74 -10.18 -25.49
C LEU A 551 -10.19 -11.43 -26.17
N LEU A 552 -9.69 -11.28 -27.39
CA LEU A 552 -9.10 -12.39 -28.16
C LEU A 552 -7.67 -12.71 -27.71
N ASN A 553 -6.89 -11.73 -27.25
CA ASN A 553 -5.43 -11.89 -27.12
C ASN A 553 -4.87 -11.57 -25.73
N SER A 554 -5.61 -10.89 -24.83
CA SER A 554 -5.02 -10.53 -23.55
C SER A 554 -4.87 -11.76 -22.65
N PRO A 555 -3.77 -11.85 -21.88
CA PRO A 555 -3.58 -12.94 -20.92
C PRO A 555 -4.76 -13.07 -19.96
N PHE A 556 -5.30 -11.95 -19.45
CA PHE A 556 -6.46 -11.93 -18.58
C PHE A 556 -7.69 -12.62 -19.21
N ALA A 557 -8.04 -12.28 -20.46
CA ALA A 557 -9.20 -12.86 -21.13
C ALA A 557 -9.02 -14.36 -21.41
N LEU A 558 -7.81 -14.75 -21.83
CA LEU A 558 -7.47 -16.16 -22.06
C LEU A 558 -7.53 -16.99 -20.77
N GLU A 559 -7.01 -16.47 -19.67
CA GLU A 559 -7.12 -17.10 -18.35
C GLU A 559 -8.58 -17.25 -17.89
N GLN A 560 -9.43 -16.25 -18.18
CA GLN A 560 -10.85 -16.36 -17.87
C GLN A 560 -11.52 -17.41 -18.74
N ALA A 561 -11.19 -17.52 -20.03
CA ALA A 561 -11.71 -18.55 -20.91
C ALA A 561 -11.34 -19.95 -20.44
N GLN A 562 -10.08 -20.17 -20.07
CA GLN A 562 -9.62 -21.45 -19.50
C GLN A 562 -10.35 -21.79 -18.19
N ALA A 563 -10.49 -20.81 -17.29
CA ALA A 563 -11.20 -21.03 -16.03
C ALA A 563 -12.69 -21.36 -16.25
N LEU A 564 -13.33 -20.69 -17.20
CA LEU A 564 -14.71 -21.02 -17.58
C LEU A 564 -14.78 -22.44 -18.15
N ALA A 565 -13.88 -22.81 -19.06
CA ALA A 565 -13.83 -24.15 -19.63
C ALA A 565 -13.66 -25.25 -18.58
N ILE A 566 -12.81 -25.02 -17.57
CA ILE A 566 -12.67 -25.94 -16.43
C ILE A 566 -14.00 -26.07 -15.69
N ARG A 567 -14.70 -24.97 -15.43
CA ARG A 567 -16.02 -24.95 -14.78
C ARG A 567 -17.07 -25.71 -15.60
N LEU A 568 -17.10 -25.49 -16.92
CA LEU A 568 -18.04 -26.16 -17.83
C LEU A 568 -17.75 -27.66 -17.90
N ARG A 569 -16.49 -28.08 -18.05
CA ARG A 569 -16.10 -29.51 -18.03
C ARG A 569 -16.47 -30.21 -16.72
N ALA A 570 -16.39 -29.50 -15.59
CA ALA A 570 -16.79 -30.04 -14.29
C ALA A 570 -18.30 -30.20 -14.12
N HIS A 571 -19.13 -29.56 -14.96
CA HIS A 571 -20.58 -29.74 -14.93
C HIS A 571 -20.96 -31.16 -15.37
N PRO A 572 -21.76 -31.89 -14.56
CA PRO A 572 -22.17 -33.29 -14.89
C PRO A 572 -23.03 -33.34 -16.14
N GLY A 573 -23.01 -34.50 -16.81
CA GLY A 573 -23.81 -34.77 -18.00
C GLY A 573 -23.03 -34.75 -19.30
N THR A 574 -23.75 -34.63 -20.39
CA THR A 574 -23.26 -34.63 -21.77
C THR A 574 -22.79 -33.24 -22.19
N ASP A 575 -22.16 -33.10 -23.36
CA ASP A 575 -21.82 -31.79 -23.92
C ASP A 575 -23.04 -30.89 -24.15
N ASN A 576 -24.23 -31.49 -24.43
CA ASN A 576 -25.45 -30.70 -24.50
C ASN A 576 -25.79 -30.04 -23.13
N ASP A 577 -25.67 -30.81 -22.05
CA ASP A 577 -25.92 -30.30 -20.70
C ASP A 577 -24.94 -29.20 -20.31
N ARG A 578 -23.68 -29.36 -20.69
CA ARG A 578 -22.62 -28.34 -20.48
C ARG A 578 -22.83 -27.07 -21.30
N ILE A 579 -23.30 -27.22 -22.56
CA ILE A 579 -23.68 -26.09 -23.41
C ILE A 579 -24.91 -25.38 -22.83
N ASP A 580 -25.94 -26.11 -22.38
CA ASP A 580 -27.11 -25.52 -21.73
C ASP A 580 -26.70 -24.75 -20.46
N TYR A 581 -25.84 -25.36 -19.64
CA TYR A 581 -25.30 -24.71 -18.45
C TYR A 581 -24.50 -23.42 -18.79
N ALA A 582 -23.69 -23.44 -19.84
CA ALA A 582 -22.93 -22.27 -20.28
C ALA A 582 -23.87 -21.11 -20.66
N TYR A 583 -24.88 -21.35 -21.45
CA TYR A 583 -25.83 -20.32 -21.88
C TYR A 583 -26.65 -19.75 -20.70
N ARG A 584 -27.12 -20.62 -19.79
CA ARG A 584 -27.78 -20.14 -18.56
C ARG A 584 -26.87 -19.32 -17.66
N LEU A 585 -25.64 -19.74 -17.53
CA LEU A 585 -24.63 -19.03 -16.72
C LEU A 585 -24.25 -17.66 -17.29
N LEU A 586 -24.04 -17.59 -18.60
CA LEU A 586 -23.51 -16.40 -19.28
C LEU A 586 -24.62 -15.45 -19.73
N TYR A 587 -25.75 -16.00 -20.23
CA TYR A 587 -26.78 -15.23 -20.90
C TYR A 587 -28.17 -15.34 -20.22
N SER A 588 -28.24 -16.06 -19.10
CA SER A 588 -29.49 -16.24 -18.32
C SER A 588 -30.66 -16.82 -19.10
N ARG A 589 -30.39 -17.51 -20.21
CA ARG A 589 -31.36 -18.20 -21.05
C ARG A 589 -30.89 -19.59 -21.47
N PRO A 590 -31.78 -20.51 -21.88
CA PRO A 590 -31.38 -21.74 -22.53
C PRO A 590 -30.86 -21.47 -23.95
N PRO A 591 -29.96 -22.32 -24.47
CA PRO A 591 -29.55 -22.27 -25.87
C PRO A 591 -30.71 -22.73 -26.79
N THR A 592 -30.72 -22.20 -28.01
CA THR A 592 -31.59 -22.71 -29.07
C THR A 592 -31.04 -24.03 -29.62
N ALA A 593 -31.86 -24.81 -30.31
CA ALA A 593 -31.42 -26.05 -30.96
C ALA A 593 -30.27 -25.84 -31.94
N ARG A 594 -30.25 -24.67 -32.63
CA ARG A 594 -29.16 -24.29 -33.54
C ARG A 594 -27.86 -24.01 -32.78
N GLU A 595 -27.89 -23.31 -31.65
CA GLU A 595 -26.73 -23.02 -30.82
C GLU A 595 -26.11 -24.29 -30.24
N ILE A 596 -26.95 -25.26 -29.80
CA ILE A 596 -26.47 -26.59 -29.36
C ILE A 596 -25.72 -27.28 -30.52
N THR A 597 -26.33 -27.30 -31.72
CA THR A 597 -25.73 -27.95 -32.91
C THR A 597 -24.39 -27.30 -33.28
N LEU A 598 -24.34 -25.97 -33.30
CA LEU A 598 -23.10 -25.24 -33.61
C LEU A 598 -22.03 -25.49 -32.54
N GLY A 599 -22.39 -25.45 -31.25
CA GLY A 599 -21.44 -25.71 -30.16
C GLY A 599 -20.84 -27.11 -30.22
N LYS A 600 -21.67 -28.13 -30.47
CA LYS A 600 -21.20 -29.52 -30.66
C LYS A 600 -20.28 -29.66 -31.84
N SER A 601 -20.65 -29.08 -32.99
CA SER A 601 -19.79 -29.10 -34.20
C SER A 601 -18.45 -28.44 -33.95
N PHE A 602 -18.45 -27.32 -33.26
CA PHE A 602 -17.21 -26.61 -32.88
C PHE A 602 -16.32 -27.48 -31.99
N LEU A 603 -16.87 -28.07 -30.91
CA LEU A 603 -16.14 -28.94 -29.99
C LEU A 603 -15.57 -30.19 -30.69
N MET A 604 -16.33 -30.80 -31.60
CA MET A 604 -15.82 -31.94 -32.41
C MET A 604 -14.67 -31.58 -33.35
N GLN A 605 -14.71 -30.38 -33.92
CA GLN A 605 -13.67 -29.92 -34.85
C GLN A 605 -12.39 -29.43 -34.18
N SER A 606 -12.50 -28.91 -32.96
CA SER A 606 -11.40 -28.27 -32.22
C SER A 606 -10.49 -29.25 -31.46
N GLY A 607 -10.86 -30.54 -31.36
CA GLY A 607 -10.06 -31.53 -30.63
C GLY A 607 -10.01 -31.32 -29.11
N GLY A 608 -8.90 -31.75 -28.48
CA GLY A 608 -8.77 -31.83 -27.02
C GLY A 608 -9.02 -30.52 -26.24
N ASP A 609 -8.64 -29.36 -26.78
CA ASP A 609 -8.76 -28.03 -26.16
C ASP A 609 -10.01 -27.26 -26.60
N GLY A 610 -10.97 -27.94 -27.26
CA GLY A 610 -12.15 -27.32 -27.82
C GLY A 610 -12.97 -26.51 -26.83
N TRP A 611 -13.03 -26.92 -25.57
CA TRP A 611 -13.77 -26.20 -24.52
C TRP A 611 -13.14 -24.84 -24.17
N ASP A 612 -11.83 -24.69 -24.21
CA ASP A 612 -11.14 -23.43 -23.92
C ASP A 612 -11.46 -22.39 -24.99
N ALA A 613 -11.34 -22.80 -26.28
CA ALA A 613 -11.72 -21.97 -27.41
C ALA A 613 -13.22 -21.67 -27.44
N TYR A 614 -14.08 -22.65 -27.12
CA TYR A 614 -15.52 -22.44 -27.06
C TYR A 614 -15.91 -21.45 -25.94
N ALA A 615 -15.32 -21.58 -24.76
CA ALA A 615 -15.50 -20.65 -23.66
C ALA A 615 -15.10 -19.22 -24.05
N GLN A 616 -13.97 -19.07 -24.77
CA GLN A 616 -13.55 -17.76 -25.27
C GLN A 616 -14.56 -17.17 -26.26
N VAL A 617 -15.05 -17.95 -27.21
CA VAL A 617 -16.10 -17.51 -28.14
C VAL A 617 -17.33 -17.00 -27.39
N LEU A 618 -17.79 -17.75 -26.37
CA LEU A 618 -18.94 -17.34 -25.57
C LEU A 618 -18.69 -16.05 -24.78
N LEU A 619 -17.51 -15.88 -24.17
CA LEU A 619 -17.13 -14.66 -23.45
C LEU A 619 -16.94 -13.46 -24.39
N CYS A 620 -16.61 -13.67 -25.66
CA CYS A 620 -16.46 -12.62 -26.69
C CYS A 620 -17.79 -12.27 -27.38
N ALA A 621 -18.86 -13.01 -27.13
CA ALA A 621 -20.16 -12.76 -27.75
C ALA A 621 -20.79 -11.45 -27.26
N ASN A 622 -21.40 -10.68 -28.15
CA ASN A 622 -22.09 -9.43 -27.79
C ASN A 622 -23.14 -9.64 -26.69
N GLU A 623 -23.79 -10.78 -26.67
CA GLU A 623 -24.81 -11.11 -25.65
C GLU A 623 -24.26 -11.11 -24.22
N PHE A 624 -22.94 -11.39 -24.04
CA PHE A 624 -22.27 -11.29 -22.74
C PHE A 624 -22.06 -9.84 -22.28
N PHE A 625 -22.02 -8.92 -23.23
CA PHE A 625 -21.75 -7.49 -22.95
C PHE A 625 -22.98 -6.67 -22.70
N TYR A 626 -24.15 -7.16 -23.06
CA TYR A 626 -25.40 -6.42 -22.98
C TYR A 626 -26.38 -7.10 -22.02
N VAL A 627 -27.06 -6.27 -21.24
CA VAL A 627 -28.21 -6.70 -20.43
C VAL A 627 -29.47 -6.35 -21.21
N ASP A 628 -30.29 -7.36 -21.43
CA ASP A 628 -31.57 -7.27 -22.13
C ASP A 628 -32.75 -7.16 -21.15
#